data_cf283322c15168c44dc5efe4381435df
#
_entry.id   cf283322c15168c44dc5efe4381435df
#
_cell.length_a   1.000
_cell.length_b   1.000
_cell.length_c   1.000
_cell.angle_alpha   90.00
_cell.angle_beta   90.00
_cell.angle_gamma   90.00
#
_symmetry.space_group_name_H-M   'P 1'
#
loop_
_entity.id
_entity.type
_entity.pdbx_description
1 polymer ?
#
loop_
_entity_poly.entity_id
_entity_poly.type
_entity_poly.pdbx_seq_one_letter_code
_entity_poly.pdbx_strand_id
1 'polypeptide(L)'
;LSIRRQRQMCIRDSKGALWYQGESNAGRPGEYEALLTAMLKDWRVKFADEDLPFFIMQLPNFMQTHQQPVESGWAGMREAQRQVTLKLPNTSLVVAIDLGEWNDIHPLNKKELARRVALQVKKKVYGHKDIVHSGPLCTAAAIEGGKVILSFEAGTDDLMPVAQLKGFALAGTDG
;
A
#
# COMPACT_ATOMS: atom_id res chain seq x y z
N LEU A 1 -19.52 31.51 8.42
CA LEU A 1 -18.26 31.15 7.72
C LEU A 1 -18.61 30.37 6.46
N SER A 2 -18.31 30.93 5.27
CA SER A 2 -18.68 30.29 4.02
C SER A 2 -17.91 28.97 3.84
N ILE A 3 -18.53 27.96 3.26
CA ILE A 3 -17.93 26.67 2.89
C ILE A 3 -16.63 26.85 2.09
N ARG A 4 -16.49 27.95 1.32
CA ARG A 4 -15.24 28.31 0.63
C ARG A 4 -14.08 28.64 1.58
N ARG A 5 -14.34 29.33 2.69
CA ARG A 5 -13.28 29.62 3.69
C ARG A 5 -12.84 28.38 4.45
N GLN A 6 -13.77 27.47 4.78
CA GLN A 6 -13.43 26.20 5.39
C GLN A 6 -12.61 25.31 4.45
N ARG A 7 -12.95 25.25 3.16
CA ARG A 7 -12.14 24.52 2.16
C ARG A 7 -10.73 25.10 2.01
N GLN A 8 -10.58 26.44 2.01
CA GLN A 8 -9.26 27.07 1.93
C GLN A 8 -8.42 26.88 3.20
N MET A 9 -9.04 26.84 4.37
CA MET A 9 -8.32 26.52 5.62
C MET A 9 -7.85 25.07 5.66
N CYS A 10 -8.73 24.11 5.30
CA CYS A 10 -8.35 22.68 5.26
C CYS A 10 -7.21 22.40 4.27
N ILE A 11 -7.15 23.10 3.16
CA ILE A 11 -6.07 22.94 2.16
C ILE A 11 -4.74 23.48 2.69
N ARG A 12 -4.74 24.64 3.35
CA ARG A 12 -3.51 25.29 3.84
C ARG A 12 -2.79 24.55 4.97
N ASP A 13 -3.53 23.86 5.82
CA ASP A 13 -3.00 23.24 7.03
C ASP A 13 -2.93 21.70 6.93
N SER A 14 -3.24 21.13 5.78
CA SER A 14 -3.15 19.69 5.55
C SER A 14 -1.70 19.23 5.63
N LYS A 15 -1.43 18.21 6.45
CA LYS A 15 -0.11 17.61 6.63
C LYS A 15 0.11 16.36 5.76
N GLY A 16 -0.84 16.05 4.89
CA GLY A 16 -0.82 14.92 4.00
C GLY A 16 -2.22 14.52 3.56
N ALA A 17 -2.31 13.61 2.62
CA ALA A 17 -3.55 13.08 2.09
C ALA A 17 -3.61 11.55 2.26
N LEU A 18 -4.79 11.03 2.58
CA LEU A 18 -5.08 9.61 2.67
C LEU A 18 -5.89 9.20 1.44
N TRP A 19 -5.38 8.23 0.69
CA TRP A 19 -6.02 7.73 -0.51
C TRP A 19 -6.42 6.27 -0.36
N TYR A 20 -7.72 6.00 -0.37
CA TYR A 20 -8.28 4.65 -0.27
C TYR A 20 -9.31 4.44 -1.36
N GLN A 21 -8.86 3.89 -2.47
CA GLN A 21 -9.67 3.66 -3.69
C GLN A 21 -8.92 2.69 -4.61
N GLY A 22 -9.65 2.05 -5.53
CA GLY A 22 -9.07 1.22 -6.59
C GLY A 22 -10.03 0.13 -7.07
N GLU A 23 -11.09 -0.14 -6.35
CA GLU A 23 -12.03 -1.25 -6.56
C GLU A 23 -12.61 -1.23 -7.97
N SER A 24 -13.07 -0.08 -8.44
CA SER A 24 -13.64 0.09 -9.79
C SER A 24 -12.60 -0.03 -10.91
N ASN A 25 -11.32 0.00 -10.59
CA ASN A 25 -10.23 -0.12 -11.55
C ASN A 25 -9.69 -1.55 -11.65
N ALA A 26 -10.17 -2.50 -10.83
CA ALA A 26 -9.65 -3.86 -10.77
C ALA A 26 -9.75 -4.64 -12.09
N GLY A 27 -10.67 -4.26 -12.98
CA GLY A 27 -10.74 -4.79 -14.34
C GLY A 27 -9.65 -4.27 -15.29
N ARG A 28 -8.91 -3.22 -14.90
CA ARG A 28 -7.86 -2.57 -15.71
C ARG A 28 -6.69 -2.12 -14.86
N PRO A 29 -6.06 -3.02 -14.10
CA PRO A 29 -5.01 -2.67 -13.12
C PRO A 29 -3.77 -2.06 -13.80
N GLY A 30 -3.47 -2.42 -15.06
CA GLY A 30 -2.33 -1.88 -15.80
C GLY A 30 -2.38 -0.38 -16.07
N GLU A 31 -3.56 0.24 -16.04
CA GLU A 31 -3.71 1.70 -16.22
C GLU A 31 -3.57 2.46 -14.89
N TYR A 32 -3.78 1.79 -13.76
CA TYR A 32 -3.98 2.45 -12.48
C TYR A 32 -2.73 3.14 -11.96
N GLU A 33 -1.55 2.59 -12.18
CA GLU A 33 -0.29 3.22 -11.77
C GLU A 33 -0.14 4.61 -12.41
N ALA A 34 -0.39 4.70 -13.72
CA ALA A 34 -0.27 5.96 -14.45
C ALA A 34 -1.33 6.97 -13.99
N LEU A 35 -2.58 6.53 -13.81
CA LEU A 35 -3.68 7.38 -13.36
C LEU A 35 -3.45 7.92 -11.94
N LEU A 36 -3.06 7.04 -11.00
CA LEU A 36 -2.78 7.44 -9.63
C LEU A 36 -1.57 8.39 -9.57
N THR A 37 -0.52 8.09 -10.31
CA THR A 37 0.66 8.97 -10.42
C THR A 37 0.29 10.36 -10.92
N ALA A 38 -0.52 10.44 -11.99
CA ALA A 38 -0.97 11.72 -12.55
C ALA A 38 -1.82 12.51 -11.52
N MET A 39 -2.74 11.84 -10.84
CA MET A 39 -3.57 12.46 -9.81
C MET A 39 -2.73 13.03 -8.67
N LEU A 40 -1.78 12.26 -8.13
CA LEU A 40 -0.93 12.71 -7.03
C LEU A 40 -0.11 13.94 -7.42
N LYS A 41 0.46 13.95 -8.63
CA LYS A 41 1.19 15.10 -9.16
C LYS A 41 0.29 16.32 -9.33
N ASP A 42 -0.90 16.16 -9.90
CA ASP A 42 -1.86 17.26 -10.06
C ASP A 42 -2.29 17.84 -8.70
N TRP A 43 -2.55 16.98 -7.73
CA TRP A 43 -2.92 17.44 -6.39
C TRP A 43 -1.78 18.23 -5.72
N ARG A 44 -0.53 17.81 -5.83
CA ARG A 44 0.62 18.57 -5.31
C ARG A 44 0.67 19.97 -5.91
N VAL A 45 0.46 20.08 -7.21
CA VAL A 45 0.37 21.38 -7.88
C VAL A 45 -0.81 22.21 -7.36
N LYS A 46 -1.99 21.61 -7.22
CA LYS A 46 -3.22 22.31 -6.74
C LYS A 46 -3.14 22.73 -5.28
N PHE A 47 -2.43 21.97 -4.45
CA PHE A 47 -2.19 22.30 -3.05
C PHE A 47 -1.00 23.28 -2.89
N ALA A 48 -0.25 23.56 -3.96
CA ALA A 48 1.00 24.32 -3.94
C ALA A 48 2.01 23.77 -2.93
N ASP A 49 2.08 22.43 -2.84
CA ASP A 49 2.99 21.69 -1.98
C ASP A 49 3.49 20.45 -2.76
N GLU A 50 4.69 20.57 -3.34
CA GLU A 50 5.31 19.51 -4.13
C GLU A 50 5.67 18.28 -3.28
N ASP A 51 5.87 18.51 -1.99
CA ASP A 51 6.25 17.49 -1.01
C ASP A 51 5.06 16.93 -0.22
N LEU A 52 3.82 17.32 -0.56
CA LEU A 52 2.63 16.84 0.14
C LEU A 52 2.65 15.33 0.28
N PRO A 53 2.70 14.79 1.52
CA PRO A 53 2.73 13.35 1.73
C PRO A 53 1.41 12.68 1.35
N PHE A 54 1.49 11.55 0.65
CA PHE A 54 0.34 10.69 0.38
C PHE A 54 0.50 9.33 1.02
N PHE A 55 -0.56 8.89 1.69
CA PHE A 55 -0.67 7.55 2.27
C PHE A 55 -1.71 6.77 1.48
N ILE A 56 -1.24 5.79 0.72
CA ILE A 56 -2.06 4.97 -0.16
C ILE A 56 -2.45 3.71 0.60
N MET A 57 -3.72 3.56 0.94
CA MET A 57 -4.24 2.33 1.51
C MET A 57 -4.37 1.30 0.41
N GLN A 58 -3.63 0.21 0.55
CA GLN A 58 -3.70 -0.94 -0.36
C GLN A 58 -5.09 -1.58 -0.30
N LEU A 59 -5.61 -2.04 -1.43
CA LEU A 59 -6.85 -2.80 -1.43
C LEU A 59 -6.71 -4.06 -0.56
N PRO A 60 -7.67 -4.31 0.34
CA PRO A 60 -7.68 -5.51 1.17
C PRO A 60 -7.99 -6.77 0.33
N ASN A 61 -7.95 -7.92 0.96
CA ASN A 61 -8.45 -9.13 0.31
C ASN A 61 -9.96 -9.03 0.06
N PHE A 62 -10.40 -9.56 -1.07
CA PHE A 62 -11.79 -9.61 -1.50
C PHE A 62 -11.96 -10.72 -2.52
N MET A 63 -13.13 -11.30 -2.64
CA MET A 63 -13.51 -12.45 -3.45
C MET A 63 -12.97 -13.79 -2.88
N GLN A 64 -13.46 -14.87 -3.45
CA GLN A 64 -13.13 -16.23 -3.02
C GLN A 64 -11.62 -16.50 -3.15
N THR A 65 -11.08 -17.19 -2.16
CA THR A 65 -9.70 -17.66 -2.19
C THR A 65 -9.57 -18.87 -3.13
N HIS A 66 -8.45 -18.96 -3.81
CA HIS A 66 -8.10 -20.07 -4.69
C HIS A 66 -7.00 -20.94 -4.07
N GLN A 67 -7.05 -22.23 -4.32
CA GLN A 67 -6.05 -23.19 -3.86
C GLN A 67 -4.76 -23.11 -4.69
N GLN A 68 -4.88 -22.67 -5.94
CA GLN A 68 -3.78 -22.49 -6.88
C GLN A 68 -3.68 -21.01 -7.24
N PRO A 69 -2.49 -20.51 -7.62
CA PRO A 69 -2.33 -19.17 -8.17
C PRO A 69 -3.24 -18.97 -9.39
N VAL A 70 -3.89 -17.82 -9.45
CA VAL A 70 -4.74 -17.40 -10.58
C VAL A 70 -4.47 -15.96 -10.92
N GLU A 71 -4.73 -15.61 -12.17
CA GLU A 71 -4.73 -14.21 -12.59
C GLU A 71 -5.80 -13.43 -11.83
N SER A 72 -5.42 -12.31 -11.24
CA SER A 72 -6.30 -11.50 -10.41
C SER A 72 -6.06 -10.01 -10.63
N GLY A 73 -7.07 -9.34 -11.19
CA GLY A 73 -7.06 -7.88 -11.29
C GLY A 73 -6.93 -7.19 -9.94
N TRP A 74 -7.41 -7.83 -8.86
CA TRP A 74 -7.26 -7.34 -7.50
C TRP A 74 -5.81 -7.37 -7.00
N ALA A 75 -5.07 -8.43 -7.33
CA ALA A 75 -3.65 -8.53 -7.06
C ALA A 75 -2.87 -7.51 -7.91
N GLY A 76 -3.22 -7.37 -9.20
CA GLY A 76 -2.64 -6.35 -10.08
C GLY A 76 -2.85 -4.93 -9.55
N MET A 77 -4.04 -4.63 -8.99
CA MET A 77 -4.30 -3.34 -8.36
C MET A 77 -3.41 -3.08 -7.15
N ARG A 78 -3.24 -4.08 -6.26
CA ARG A 78 -2.33 -3.94 -5.10
C ARG A 78 -0.89 -3.70 -5.53
N GLU A 79 -0.46 -4.37 -6.60
CA GLU A 79 0.86 -4.16 -7.18
C GLU A 79 1.00 -2.75 -7.78
N ALA A 80 0.01 -2.28 -8.54
CA ALA A 80 0.01 -0.92 -9.08
C ALA A 80 0.11 0.14 -7.96
N GLN A 81 -0.65 -0.03 -6.87
CA GLN A 81 -0.56 0.83 -5.69
C GLN A 81 0.85 0.82 -5.07
N ARG A 82 1.48 -0.35 -4.96
CA ARG A 82 2.85 -0.50 -4.46
C ARG A 82 3.86 0.20 -5.38
N GLN A 83 3.75 0.02 -6.69
CA GLN A 83 4.66 0.62 -7.67
C GLN A 83 4.65 2.14 -7.62
N VAL A 84 3.48 2.77 -7.43
CA VAL A 84 3.40 4.23 -7.25
C VAL A 84 4.23 4.68 -6.05
N THR A 85 4.17 3.95 -4.94
CA THR A 85 4.91 4.34 -3.72
C THR A 85 6.43 4.13 -3.83
N LEU A 86 6.88 3.27 -4.73
CA LEU A 86 8.32 3.09 -5.00
C LEU A 86 8.87 4.17 -5.96
N LYS A 87 8.02 4.70 -6.84
CA LYS A 87 8.43 5.62 -7.91
C LYS A 87 8.25 7.11 -7.54
N LEU A 88 7.32 7.42 -6.65
CA LEU A 88 7.05 8.80 -6.26
C LEU A 88 7.57 9.08 -4.83
N PRO A 89 8.37 10.14 -4.64
CA PRO A 89 8.77 10.56 -3.31
C PRO A 89 7.56 10.98 -2.47
N ASN A 90 7.72 10.96 -1.16
CA ASN A 90 6.68 11.34 -0.19
C ASN A 90 5.35 10.60 -0.38
N THR A 91 5.40 9.35 -0.85
CA THR A 91 4.28 8.43 -0.87
C THR A 91 4.58 7.22 0.02
N SER A 92 3.58 6.69 0.66
CA SER A 92 3.72 5.53 1.56
C SER A 92 2.57 4.56 1.33
N LEU A 93 2.89 3.26 1.29
CA LEU A 93 1.88 2.20 1.21
C LEU A 93 1.44 1.79 2.61
N VAL A 94 0.15 1.77 2.84
CA VAL A 94 -0.46 1.16 4.03
C VAL A 94 -1.03 -0.18 3.62
N VAL A 95 -0.33 -1.25 3.95
CA VAL A 95 -0.75 -2.62 3.60
C VAL A 95 -2.02 -2.98 4.35
N ALA A 96 -3.00 -3.53 3.62
CA ALA A 96 -4.30 -3.90 4.16
C ALA A 96 -4.81 -5.27 3.65
N ILE A 97 -3.93 -6.06 3.02
CA ILE A 97 -4.31 -7.34 2.39
C ILE A 97 -4.99 -8.31 3.35
N ASP A 98 -4.71 -8.23 4.64
CA ASP A 98 -5.22 -9.07 5.72
C ASP A 98 -6.44 -8.49 6.45
N LEU A 99 -6.94 -7.34 6.02
CA LEU A 99 -7.99 -6.59 6.73
C LEU A 99 -9.37 -6.67 6.06
N GLY A 100 -9.48 -7.37 4.94
CA GLY A 100 -10.71 -7.53 4.20
C GLY A 100 -11.42 -8.84 4.49
N GLU A 101 -12.51 -9.03 3.78
CA GLU A 101 -13.37 -10.20 3.85
C GLU A 101 -13.68 -10.68 2.43
N TRP A 102 -13.73 -12.01 2.24
CA TRP A 102 -13.91 -12.56 0.91
C TRP A 102 -15.26 -12.17 0.27
N ASN A 103 -16.29 -11.95 1.07
CA ASN A 103 -17.67 -11.72 0.66
C ASN A 103 -18.14 -10.27 0.83
N ASP A 104 -17.29 -9.37 1.33
CA ASP A 104 -17.63 -7.96 1.46
C ASP A 104 -16.50 -7.07 0.91
N ILE A 105 -16.82 -6.27 -0.10
CA ILE A 105 -15.91 -5.27 -0.68
C ILE A 105 -15.61 -4.11 0.29
N HIS A 106 -16.44 -3.94 1.33
CA HIS A 106 -16.30 -2.89 2.34
C HIS A 106 -15.72 -3.45 3.64
N PRO A 107 -14.39 -3.56 3.77
CA PRO A 107 -13.76 -4.19 4.93
C PRO A 107 -14.19 -3.53 6.24
N LEU A 108 -14.59 -4.33 7.22
CA LEU A 108 -15.09 -3.84 8.51
C LEU A 108 -13.98 -3.40 9.45
N ASN A 109 -12.77 -3.95 9.32
CA ASN A 109 -11.65 -3.67 10.24
C ASN A 109 -10.99 -2.30 9.99
N LYS A 110 -11.78 -1.25 10.03
CA LYS A 110 -11.30 0.14 9.86
C LYS A 110 -10.39 0.60 10.99
N LYS A 111 -10.57 0.05 12.19
CA LYS A 111 -9.73 0.41 13.36
C LYS A 111 -8.27 0.02 13.14
N GLU A 112 -8.01 -1.20 12.68
CA GLU A 112 -6.64 -1.64 12.42
C GLU A 112 -6.03 -0.91 11.23
N LEU A 113 -6.81 -0.68 10.16
CA LEU A 113 -6.36 0.14 9.04
C LEU A 113 -5.94 1.55 9.51
N ALA A 114 -6.78 2.21 10.30
CA ALA A 114 -6.48 3.54 10.85
C ALA A 114 -5.24 3.53 11.75
N ARG A 115 -5.03 2.46 12.55
CA ARG A 115 -3.81 2.28 13.36
C ARG A 115 -2.57 2.23 12.47
N ARG A 116 -2.60 1.46 11.38
CA ARG A 116 -1.47 1.37 10.42
C ARG A 116 -1.19 2.71 9.74
N VAL A 117 -2.24 3.42 9.32
CA VAL A 117 -2.12 4.79 8.79
C VAL A 117 -1.45 5.71 9.82
N ALA A 118 -1.91 5.68 11.07
CA ALA A 118 -1.36 6.52 12.13
C ALA A 118 0.14 6.25 12.39
N LEU A 119 0.58 4.99 12.33
CA LEU A 119 2.00 4.63 12.46
C LEU A 119 2.83 5.21 11.30
N GLN A 120 2.34 5.10 10.06
CA GLN A 120 2.97 5.70 8.89
C GLN A 120 3.09 7.23 9.04
N VAL A 121 1.99 7.89 9.41
CA VAL A 121 1.95 9.35 9.60
C VAL A 121 2.93 9.78 10.70
N LYS A 122 2.92 9.11 11.85
CA LYS A 122 3.87 9.39 12.93
C LYS A 122 5.32 9.30 12.48
N LYS A 123 5.66 8.26 11.72
CA LYS A 123 7.04 8.06 11.22
C LYS A 123 7.41 9.09 10.15
N LYS A 124 6.56 9.23 9.13
CA LYS A 124 6.91 9.97 7.89
C LYS A 124 6.67 11.47 8.00
N VAL A 125 5.64 11.90 8.75
CA VAL A 125 5.28 13.33 8.88
C VAL A 125 5.79 13.92 10.18
N TYR A 126 5.66 13.20 11.29
CA TYR A 126 6.03 13.70 12.61
C TYR A 126 7.42 13.26 13.08
N GLY A 127 8.16 12.47 12.30
CA GLY A 127 9.56 12.13 12.54
C GLY A 127 9.84 11.23 13.75
N HIS A 128 8.84 10.49 14.23
CA HIS A 128 9.05 9.52 15.32
C HIS A 128 9.99 8.40 14.86
N LYS A 129 11.20 8.31 15.45
CA LYS A 129 12.25 7.38 14.99
C LYS A 129 12.00 5.94 15.43
N ASP A 130 11.49 5.74 16.64
CA ASP A 130 11.37 4.44 17.31
C ASP A 130 10.02 3.73 17.04
N ILE A 131 9.42 3.99 15.90
CA ILE A 131 8.15 3.39 15.51
C ILE A 131 8.35 2.44 14.34
N VAL A 132 7.99 1.17 14.53
CA VAL A 132 7.78 0.22 13.43
C VAL A 132 6.47 0.60 12.74
N HIS A 133 6.56 1.05 11.51
CA HIS A 133 5.43 1.64 10.77
C HIS A 133 4.95 0.79 9.60
N SER A 134 5.75 -0.19 9.19
CA SER A 134 5.48 -1.12 8.09
C SER A 134 6.12 -2.46 8.38
N GLY A 135 5.63 -3.51 7.75
CA GLY A 135 6.38 -4.75 7.63
C GLY A 135 7.58 -4.59 6.70
N PRO A 136 8.49 -5.57 6.67
CA PRO A 136 9.68 -5.55 5.85
C PRO A 136 9.34 -5.59 4.37
N LEU A 137 10.07 -4.82 3.56
CA LEU A 137 10.00 -4.87 2.11
C LEU A 137 10.97 -5.93 1.60
N CYS A 138 10.48 -6.90 0.85
CA CYS A 138 11.32 -7.83 0.12
C CYS A 138 12.03 -7.10 -1.03
N THR A 139 13.35 -7.15 -1.04
CA THR A 139 14.21 -6.43 -1.99
C THR A 139 14.79 -7.32 -3.07
N ALA A 140 14.94 -8.61 -2.79
CA ALA A 140 15.47 -9.57 -3.75
C ALA A 140 14.98 -11.00 -3.44
N ALA A 141 15.02 -11.84 -4.48
CA ALA A 141 14.86 -13.28 -4.38
C ALA A 141 15.98 -13.94 -5.19
N ALA A 142 16.62 -14.96 -4.63
CA ALA A 142 17.66 -15.75 -5.29
C ALA A 142 17.38 -17.24 -5.11
N ILE A 143 17.86 -18.06 -6.05
CA ILE A 143 17.81 -19.52 -5.94
C ILE A 143 19.23 -20.02 -5.70
N GLU A 144 19.46 -20.62 -4.56
CA GLU A 144 20.77 -21.13 -4.15
C GLU A 144 20.62 -22.50 -3.49
N GLY A 145 21.35 -23.51 -3.97
CA GLY A 145 21.37 -24.84 -3.37
C GLY A 145 19.98 -25.51 -3.27
N GLY A 146 19.07 -25.26 -4.23
CA GLY A 146 17.69 -25.79 -4.21
C GLY A 146 16.76 -25.09 -3.23
N LYS A 147 17.14 -23.91 -2.73
CA LYS A 147 16.33 -23.07 -1.84
C LYS A 147 16.07 -21.72 -2.49
N VAL A 148 14.92 -21.14 -2.21
CA VAL A 148 14.64 -19.73 -2.51
C VAL A 148 15.02 -18.89 -1.30
N ILE A 149 15.93 -17.95 -1.50
CA ILE A 149 16.41 -17.02 -0.48
C ILE A 149 15.78 -15.67 -0.77
N LEU A 150 15.03 -15.14 0.21
CA LEU A 150 14.43 -13.82 0.15
C LEU A 150 15.25 -12.84 0.99
N SER A 151 15.60 -11.71 0.39
CA SER A 151 16.27 -10.60 1.08
C SER A 151 15.26 -9.49 1.38
N PHE A 152 15.40 -8.88 2.54
CA PHE A 152 14.52 -7.80 3.01
C PHE A 152 15.35 -6.55 3.33
N GLU A 153 14.68 -5.39 3.42
CA GLU A 153 15.33 -4.14 3.84
C GLU A 153 16.02 -4.31 5.19
N ALA A 154 17.16 -3.61 5.36
CA ALA A 154 17.89 -3.61 6.62
C ALA A 154 17.04 -3.03 7.77
N GLY A 155 17.20 -3.57 8.97
CA GLY A 155 16.44 -3.15 10.16
C GLY A 155 15.05 -3.81 10.26
N THR A 156 14.86 -4.93 9.58
CA THR A 156 13.64 -5.74 9.62
C THR A 156 13.85 -7.05 10.39
N ASP A 157 14.70 -7.01 11.39
CA ASP A 157 15.07 -8.17 12.22
C ASP A 157 13.91 -8.76 13.03
N ASP A 158 12.76 -8.06 13.02
CA ASP A 158 11.55 -8.44 13.73
C ASP A 158 10.58 -9.33 12.91
N LEU A 159 11.09 -10.03 11.87
CA LEU A 159 10.30 -11.08 11.24
C LEU A 159 10.00 -12.17 12.26
N MET A 160 8.75 -12.23 12.68
CA MET A 160 8.34 -13.29 13.61
C MET A 160 8.43 -14.65 12.93
N PRO A 161 9.19 -15.60 13.49
CA PRO A 161 9.24 -16.95 12.96
C PRO A 161 7.83 -17.56 13.03
N VAL A 162 7.35 -18.08 11.91
CA VAL A 162 6.08 -18.78 11.82
C VAL A 162 6.35 -20.25 11.58
N ALA A 163 5.54 -21.11 12.18
CA ALA A 163 5.67 -22.56 12.00
C ALA A 163 5.47 -23.00 10.54
N GLN A 164 4.73 -22.22 9.76
CA GLN A 164 4.50 -22.43 8.34
C GLN A 164 4.45 -21.11 7.60
N LEU A 165 5.31 -20.95 6.60
CA LEU A 165 5.25 -19.84 5.66
C LEU A 165 4.01 -19.95 4.78
N LYS A 166 3.29 -18.83 4.59
CA LYS A 166 2.11 -18.71 3.74
C LYS A 166 2.27 -17.52 2.79
N GLY A 167 1.51 -17.52 1.70
CA GLY A 167 1.50 -16.42 0.75
C GLY A 167 2.60 -16.48 -0.31
N PHE A 168 3.25 -17.63 -0.45
CA PHE A 168 4.23 -17.91 -1.50
C PHE A 168 3.72 -19.02 -2.41
N ALA A 169 4.01 -18.86 -3.70
CA ALA A 169 3.87 -19.91 -4.69
C ALA A 169 5.20 -20.07 -5.43
N LEU A 170 5.55 -21.29 -5.77
CA LEU A 170 6.71 -21.60 -6.59
C LEU A 170 6.23 -22.28 -7.87
N ALA A 171 6.77 -21.82 -9.00
CA ALA A 171 6.53 -22.43 -10.30
C ALA A 171 7.87 -22.82 -10.94
N GLY A 172 7.83 -23.79 -11.83
CA GLY A 172 8.92 -24.11 -12.73
C GLY A 172 9.02 -23.11 -13.89
N THR A 173 9.80 -23.46 -14.90
CA THR A 173 9.93 -22.65 -16.12
C THR A 173 8.68 -22.66 -17.02
N ASP A 174 7.74 -23.48 -16.69
CA ASP A 174 6.44 -23.70 -17.35
C ASP A 174 5.29 -22.86 -16.72
N GLY A 175 5.57 -22.09 -15.66
CA GLY A 175 4.63 -21.14 -15.03
C GLY A 175 3.80 -21.73 -13.93
#